data_b5f5c2a08b1e4d311919e6de2c8e8931
#
_entry.id   b5f5c2a08b1e4d311919e6de2c8e8931
#
_cell.length_a   1.000
_cell.length_b   1.000
_cell.length_c   1.000
_cell.angle_alpha   90.00
_cell.angle_beta   90.00
_cell.angle_gamma   90.00
#
_symmetry.space_group_name_H-M   'P 1'
#
loop_
_entity.id
_entity.type
_entity.pdbx_description
1 polymer ?
#
loop_
_entity_poly.entity_id
_entity_poly.type
_entity_poly.pdbx_seq_one_letter_code
_entity_poly.pdbx_strand_id
1 'polypeptide(L)'
;MVAIGVGGADAVDVMAGMPWELKMPKLIGVRLTGKMNGWTSAKDVILKVAGILTVKGGTGAIVEYFGEGAESISCTGKGTICNMGAEIGATTSTFGYDASMRRYLEATGRTQVADLADEVAAHLTGDAEVYANPEKYFDQVIDINLSELEPHVNGPFTPDAAWPISEFGKVAKEKGWPLELEVGLIGSCTNSSYEDL
;
A
#
# COMPACT_ATOMS: atom_id res chain seq x y z
N MET A 1 3.93 -3.47 -9.33
CA MET A 1 2.54 -4.00 -9.26
C MET A 1 1.60 -2.85 -9.55
N VAL A 2 0.67 -3.04 -10.47
CA VAL A 2 -0.35 -2.05 -10.82
C VAL A 2 -1.71 -2.72 -10.66
N ALA A 3 -2.60 -2.11 -9.90
CA ALA A 3 -3.96 -2.61 -9.71
C ALA A 3 -4.93 -1.42 -9.61
N ILE A 4 -6.02 -1.49 -10.34
CA ILE A 4 -7.07 -0.48 -10.31
C ILE A 4 -8.41 -1.15 -10.03
N GLY A 5 -9.13 -0.65 -9.04
CA GLY A 5 -10.48 -1.08 -8.74
C GLY A 5 -11.50 -0.35 -9.61
N VAL A 6 -12.37 -1.08 -10.30
CA VAL A 6 -13.44 -0.51 -11.10
C VAL A 6 -14.80 -1.02 -10.64
N GLY A 7 -15.83 -0.20 -10.77
CA GLY A 7 -17.21 -0.59 -10.52
C GLY A 7 -17.72 -1.61 -11.53
N GLY A 8 -18.75 -2.37 -11.16
CA GLY A 8 -19.32 -3.39 -12.05
C GLY A 8 -19.87 -2.82 -13.38
N ALA A 9 -20.41 -1.62 -13.37
CA ALA A 9 -20.88 -0.94 -14.58
C ALA A 9 -19.72 -0.66 -15.55
N ASP A 10 -18.62 -0.06 -15.04
CA ASP A 10 -17.43 0.22 -15.84
C ASP A 10 -16.81 -1.08 -16.40
N ALA A 11 -16.81 -2.15 -15.60
CA ALA A 11 -16.32 -3.46 -16.04
C ALA A 11 -17.15 -4.01 -17.21
N VAL A 12 -18.47 -3.89 -17.18
CA VAL A 12 -19.37 -4.29 -18.26
C VAL A 12 -19.10 -3.50 -19.53
N ASP A 13 -18.92 -2.20 -19.44
CA ASP A 13 -18.62 -1.34 -20.60
C ASP A 13 -17.28 -1.74 -21.24
N VAL A 14 -16.24 -1.97 -20.45
CA VAL A 14 -14.93 -2.44 -20.95
C VAL A 14 -15.05 -3.83 -21.59
N MET A 15 -15.81 -4.75 -21.00
CA MET A 15 -16.07 -6.08 -21.58
C MET A 15 -16.84 -5.99 -22.91
N ALA A 16 -17.70 -4.99 -23.07
CA ALA A 16 -18.41 -4.71 -24.30
C ALA A 16 -17.55 -3.96 -25.36
N GLY A 17 -16.30 -3.69 -25.07
CA GLY A 17 -15.39 -2.97 -25.97
C GLY A 17 -15.56 -1.45 -25.94
N MET A 18 -16.29 -0.91 -24.96
CA MET A 18 -16.41 0.53 -24.76
C MET A 18 -15.12 1.07 -24.10
N PRO A 19 -14.64 2.26 -24.50
CA PRO A 19 -13.51 2.89 -23.81
C PRO A 19 -13.91 3.29 -22.40
N TRP A 20 -13.02 3.01 -21.44
CA TRP A 20 -13.17 3.50 -20.08
C TRP A 20 -12.49 4.86 -19.95
N GLU A 21 -13.28 5.88 -19.66
CA GLU A 21 -12.79 7.24 -19.50
C GLU A 21 -12.35 7.45 -18.05
N LEU A 22 -11.05 7.69 -17.86
CA LEU A 22 -10.47 8.04 -16.56
C LEU A 22 -10.01 9.50 -16.58
N LYS A 23 -10.53 10.31 -15.67
CA LYS A 23 -9.99 11.64 -15.44
C LYS A 23 -8.53 11.52 -15.01
N MET A 24 -7.63 12.32 -15.61
CA MET A 24 -6.21 12.33 -15.23
C MET A 24 -6.07 12.47 -13.70
N PRO A 25 -5.53 11.45 -13.02
CA PRO A 25 -5.41 11.46 -11.58
C PRO A 25 -4.24 12.34 -11.12
N LYS A 26 -4.31 12.78 -9.87
CA LYS A 26 -3.15 13.33 -9.17
C LYS A 26 -2.14 12.22 -8.86
N LEU A 27 -0.90 12.60 -8.65
CA LEU A 27 0.17 11.69 -8.27
C LEU A 27 0.61 11.96 -6.82
N ILE A 28 0.50 10.93 -5.99
CA ILE A 28 0.99 10.96 -4.60
C ILE A 28 2.18 10.01 -4.51
N GLY A 29 3.34 10.56 -4.19
CA GLY A 29 4.54 9.77 -3.94
C GLY A 29 4.66 9.42 -2.46
N VAL A 30 4.82 8.14 -2.11
CA VAL A 30 5.14 7.70 -0.76
C VAL A 30 6.56 7.17 -0.75
N ARG A 31 7.49 7.98 -0.22
CA ARG A 31 8.90 7.60 -0.10
C ARG A 31 9.11 6.79 1.17
N LEU A 32 9.55 5.55 0.99
CA LEU A 32 9.86 4.63 2.08
C LEU A 32 11.37 4.55 2.24
N THR A 33 11.87 4.87 3.43
CA THR A 33 13.29 4.77 3.79
C THR A 33 13.51 3.80 4.92
N GLY A 34 14.76 3.34 5.11
CA GLY A 34 15.09 2.42 6.15
C GLY A 34 14.48 1.02 5.96
N LYS A 35 14.29 0.29 7.05
CA LYS A 35 13.81 -1.08 7.03
C LYS A 35 12.92 -1.37 8.23
N MET A 36 11.83 -2.09 8.01
CA MET A 36 10.96 -2.56 9.10
C MET A 36 11.72 -3.42 10.10
N ASN A 37 11.35 -3.29 11.37
CA ASN A 37 11.94 -4.05 12.47
C ASN A 37 10.87 -4.46 13.49
N GLY A 38 11.25 -5.34 14.42
CA GLY A 38 10.38 -5.80 15.49
C GLY A 38 9.11 -6.48 14.96
N TRP A 39 7.96 -6.03 15.43
CA TRP A 39 6.64 -6.54 15.06
C TRP A 39 5.94 -5.71 13.98
N THR A 40 6.66 -4.80 13.33
CA THR A 40 6.11 -4.01 12.22
C THR A 40 5.89 -4.87 10.98
N SER A 41 4.78 -4.68 10.33
CA SER A 41 4.40 -5.37 9.09
C SER A 41 4.16 -4.38 7.94
N ALA A 42 4.05 -4.87 6.73
CA ALA A 42 3.69 -4.04 5.58
C ALA A 42 2.33 -3.35 5.77
N LYS A 43 1.42 -3.96 6.54
CA LYS A 43 0.12 -3.36 6.86
C LYS A 43 0.27 -2.07 7.65
N ASP A 44 1.24 -1.95 8.54
CA ASP A 44 1.45 -0.74 9.34
C ASP A 44 1.81 0.47 8.47
N VAL A 45 2.46 0.23 7.33
CA VAL A 45 2.73 1.29 6.35
C VAL A 45 1.44 1.91 5.83
N ILE A 46 0.52 1.08 5.34
CA ILE A 46 -0.75 1.58 4.78
C ILE A 46 -1.70 2.10 5.87
N LEU A 47 -1.66 1.55 7.08
CA LEU A 47 -2.41 2.08 8.21
C LEU A 47 -1.95 3.50 8.56
N LYS A 48 -0.63 3.75 8.56
CA LYS A 48 -0.08 5.09 8.73
C LYS A 48 -0.43 6.03 7.59
N VAL A 49 -0.36 5.57 6.34
CA VAL A 49 -0.78 6.35 5.16
C VAL A 49 -2.26 6.72 5.26
N ALA A 50 -3.11 5.79 5.70
CA ALA A 50 -4.54 6.05 5.93
C ALA A 50 -4.76 7.14 7.00
N GLY A 51 -3.96 7.15 8.05
CA GLY A 51 -3.99 8.21 9.06
C GLY A 51 -3.57 9.58 8.51
N ILE A 52 -2.65 9.61 7.54
CA ILE A 52 -2.16 10.87 6.93
C ILE A 52 -3.15 11.39 5.87
N LEU A 53 -3.58 10.54 4.96
CA LEU A 53 -4.44 10.90 3.82
C LEU A 53 -5.93 10.94 4.17
N THR A 54 -6.34 10.25 5.23
CA THR A 54 -7.74 9.96 5.55
C THR A 54 -8.43 9.09 4.49
N VAL A 55 -9.69 8.75 4.71
CA VAL A 55 -10.50 7.91 3.78
C VAL A 55 -10.79 8.59 2.42
N LYS A 56 -10.45 9.85 2.25
CA LYS A 56 -10.74 10.63 1.03
C LYS A 56 -9.50 11.25 0.39
N GLY A 57 -8.36 11.24 1.06
CA GLY A 57 -7.17 11.95 0.59
C GLY A 57 -6.57 11.39 -0.69
N GLY A 58 -6.77 10.10 -0.97
CA GLY A 58 -6.37 9.45 -2.21
C GLY A 58 -7.37 9.56 -3.36
N THR A 59 -8.55 10.21 -3.14
CA THR A 59 -9.59 10.27 -4.15
C THR A 59 -9.11 10.98 -5.42
N GLY A 60 -9.21 10.29 -6.56
CA GLY A 60 -8.73 10.78 -7.85
C GLY A 60 -7.20 10.86 -7.92
N ALA A 61 -6.48 10.08 -7.12
CA ALA A 61 -5.03 10.01 -7.14
C ALA A 61 -4.52 8.59 -7.41
N ILE A 62 -3.33 8.51 -7.99
CA ILE A 62 -2.48 7.32 -8.02
C ILE A 62 -1.45 7.47 -6.91
N VAL A 63 -1.28 6.43 -6.10
CA VAL A 63 -0.26 6.41 -5.04
C VAL A 63 0.91 5.54 -5.50
N GLU A 64 2.08 6.14 -5.63
CA GLU A 64 3.31 5.43 -5.98
C GLU A 64 4.23 5.31 -4.77
N TYR A 65 4.59 4.08 -4.44
CA TYR A 65 5.51 3.77 -3.36
C TYR A 65 6.91 3.53 -3.91
N PHE A 66 7.89 4.25 -3.39
CA PHE A 66 9.27 4.20 -3.87
C PHE A 66 10.30 4.37 -2.75
N GLY A 67 11.57 4.29 -3.10
CA GLY A 67 12.68 4.40 -2.16
C GLY A 67 13.22 3.04 -1.70
N GLU A 68 14.35 3.06 -1.04
CA GLU A 68 15.08 1.86 -0.58
C GLU A 68 14.27 0.99 0.37
N GLY A 69 13.42 1.62 1.19
CA GLY A 69 12.50 0.91 2.08
C GLY A 69 11.46 0.10 1.32
N ALA A 70 10.99 0.57 0.17
CA ALA A 70 10.05 -0.16 -0.67
C ALA A 70 10.63 -1.49 -1.18
N GLU A 71 11.92 -1.53 -1.52
CA GLU A 71 12.61 -2.74 -1.96
C GLU A 71 12.74 -3.79 -0.85
N SER A 72 12.72 -3.36 0.42
CA SER A 72 12.79 -4.24 1.58
C SER A 72 11.48 -4.98 1.88
N ILE A 73 10.36 -4.56 1.27
CA ILE A 73 9.03 -5.14 1.50
C ILE A 73 8.83 -6.35 0.58
N SER A 74 8.24 -7.42 1.11
CA SER A 74 7.90 -8.60 0.32
C SER A 74 6.83 -8.32 -0.74
N CYS A 75 6.72 -9.18 -1.75
CA CYS A 75 5.68 -9.03 -2.78
C CYS A 75 4.27 -9.10 -2.19
N THR A 76 4.03 -9.98 -1.23
CA THR A 76 2.74 -10.08 -0.52
C THR A 76 2.46 -8.84 0.30
N GLY A 77 3.47 -8.31 1.00
CA GLY A 77 3.37 -7.05 1.73
C GLY A 77 3.05 -5.85 0.84
N LYS A 78 3.67 -5.74 -0.35
CA LYS A 78 3.29 -4.74 -1.36
C LYS A 78 1.85 -4.93 -1.83
N GLY A 79 1.41 -6.19 -1.98
CA GLY A 79 0.03 -6.54 -2.27
C GLY A 79 -0.94 -6.03 -1.21
N THR A 80 -0.62 -6.19 0.07
CA THR A 80 -1.39 -5.67 1.20
C THR A 80 -1.52 -4.15 1.13
N ILE A 81 -0.42 -3.43 0.91
CA ILE A 81 -0.42 -1.97 0.79
C ILE A 81 -1.29 -1.52 -0.39
N CYS A 82 -1.13 -2.13 -1.58
CA CYS A 82 -1.91 -1.79 -2.75
C CYS A 82 -3.40 -2.10 -2.58
N ASN A 83 -3.74 -3.23 -1.94
CA ASN A 83 -5.13 -3.63 -1.69
C ASN A 83 -5.84 -2.59 -0.82
N MET A 84 -5.21 -2.13 0.24
CA MET A 84 -5.77 -1.12 1.14
C MET A 84 -5.73 0.32 0.58
N GLY A 85 -5.27 0.52 -0.64
CA GLY A 85 -5.43 1.78 -1.34
C GLY A 85 -6.89 2.20 -1.54
N ALA A 86 -7.82 1.22 -1.55
CA ALA A 86 -9.26 1.48 -1.61
C ALA A 86 -9.77 2.22 -0.36
N GLU A 87 -9.25 1.94 0.83
CA GLU A 87 -9.65 2.56 2.09
C GLU A 87 -9.28 4.04 2.17
N ILE A 88 -8.30 4.49 1.39
CA ILE A 88 -7.94 5.91 1.27
C ILE A 88 -8.55 6.57 0.02
N GLY A 89 -9.35 5.83 -0.75
CA GLY A 89 -10.01 6.31 -1.96
C GLY A 89 -9.11 6.42 -3.18
N ALA A 90 -7.91 5.84 -3.16
CA ALA A 90 -6.97 5.90 -4.28
C ALA A 90 -7.53 5.20 -5.53
N THR A 91 -7.32 5.82 -6.69
CA THR A 91 -7.65 5.22 -7.98
C THR A 91 -6.84 3.95 -8.22
N THR A 92 -5.55 4.00 -7.92
CA THR A 92 -4.65 2.85 -7.94
C THR A 92 -3.45 3.09 -7.02
N SER A 93 -2.74 1.99 -6.70
CA SER A 93 -1.47 2.04 -5.98
C SER A 93 -0.42 1.24 -6.76
N THR A 94 0.83 1.71 -6.77
CA THR A 94 1.90 1.06 -7.55
C THR A 94 3.18 0.91 -6.75
N PHE A 95 3.91 -0.17 -7.09
CA PHE A 95 5.31 -0.37 -6.71
C PHE A 95 6.10 -0.73 -7.97
N GLY A 96 7.33 -0.29 -8.05
CA GLY A 96 8.27 -0.75 -9.07
C GLY A 96 8.56 -2.26 -8.93
N TYR A 97 8.93 -2.89 -10.05
CA TYR A 97 9.36 -4.29 -10.06
C TYR A 97 10.71 -4.44 -9.36
N ASP A 98 10.86 -5.47 -8.56
CA ASP A 98 12.08 -5.78 -7.84
C ASP A 98 12.28 -7.28 -7.55
N ALA A 99 13.38 -7.61 -6.90
CA ALA A 99 13.74 -8.97 -6.55
C ALA A 99 12.71 -9.69 -5.65
N SER A 100 11.91 -8.97 -4.87
CA SER A 100 10.85 -9.59 -4.05
C SER A 100 9.72 -10.13 -4.92
N MET A 101 9.38 -9.42 -5.99
CA MET A 101 8.37 -9.86 -6.96
C MET A 101 8.88 -11.03 -7.78
N ARG A 102 10.17 -11.04 -8.18
CA ARG A 102 10.77 -12.19 -8.85
C ARG A 102 10.66 -13.44 -7.98
N ARG A 103 11.13 -13.38 -6.74
CA ARG A 103 11.05 -14.53 -5.81
C ARG A 103 9.62 -15.06 -5.62
N TYR A 104 8.64 -14.16 -5.56
CA TYR A 104 7.24 -14.54 -5.45
C TYR A 104 6.73 -15.27 -6.71
N LEU A 105 7.10 -14.79 -7.90
CA LEU A 105 6.75 -15.45 -9.16
C LEU A 105 7.36 -16.85 -9.24
N GLU A 106 8.62 -17.00 -8.87
CA GLU A 106 9.31 -18.30 -8.83
C GLU A 106 8.65 -19.26 -7.82
N ALA A 107 8.40 -18.79 -6.59
CA ALA A 107 7.78 -19.59 -5.53
C ALA A 107 6.36 -20.07 -5.88
N THR A 108 5.68 -19.34 -6.76
CA THR A 108 4.31 -19.66 -7.23
C THR A 108 4.29 -20.36 -8.60
N GLY A 109 5.42 -20.91 -9.06
CA GLY A 109 5.51 -21.68 -10.31
C GLY A 109 5.42 -20.84 -11.58
N ARG A 110 5.73 -19.55 -11.53
CA ARG A 110 5.65 -18.60 -12.65
C ARG A 110 7.02 -18.08 -13.07
N THR A 111 8.05 -18.93 -13.06
CA THR A 111 9.42 -18.55 -13.42
C THR A 111 9.54 -17.95 -14.81
N GLN A 112 8.80 -18.46 -15.80
CA GLN A 112 8.81 -17.89 -17.16
C GLN A 112 8.29 -16.43 -17.17
N VAL A 113 7.31 -16.09 -16.31
CA VAL A 113 6.84 -14.70 -16.17
C VAL A 113 7.89 -13.84 -15.51
N ALA A 114 8.62 -14.39 -14.52
CA ALA A 114 9.73 -13.70 -13.89
C ALA A 114 10.86 -13.38 -14.87
N ASP A 115 11.21 -14.34 -15.74
CA ASP A 115 12.23 -14.15 -16.77
C ASP A 115 11.84 -13.06 -17.76
N LEU A 116 10.58 -13.05 -18.24
CA LEU A 116 10.06 -11.98 -19.10
C LEU A 116 10.05 -10.60 -18.39
N ALA A 117 9.73 -10.57 -17.10
CA ALA A 117 9.77 -9.33 -16.34
C ALA A 117 11.20 -8.79 -16.19
N ASP A 118 12.19 -9.66 -16.01
CA ASP A 118 13.59 -9.27 -15.93
C ASP A 118 14.12 -8.68 -17.25
N GLU A 119 13.70 -9.23 -18.40
CA GLU A 119 14.07 -8.69 -19.72
C GLU A 119 13.64 -7.24 -19.91
N VAL A 120 12.57 -6.82 -19.26
CA VAL A 120 12.00 -5.47 -19.35
C VAL A 120 12.02 -4.71 -18.02
N ALA A 121 12.80 -5.18 -17.04
CA ALA A 121 12.83 -4.63 -15.67
C ALA A 121 13.04 -3.12 -15.63
N ALA A 122 13.89 -2.57 -16.52
CA ALA A 122 14.14 -1.14 -16.61
C ALA A 122 12.89 -0.30 -16.97
N HIS A 123 11.86 -0.93 -17.56
CA HIS A 123 10.59 -0.29 -17.89
C HIS A 123 9.49 -0.57 -16.87
N LEU A 124 9.79 -1.36 -15.84
CA LEU A 124 8.86 -1.73 -14.76
C LEU A 124 9.18 -1.04 -13.43
N THR A 125 10.11 -0.11 -13.45
CA THR A 125 10.49 0.74 -12.31
C THR A 125 10.17 2.19 -12.62
N GLY A 126 10.12 3.03 -11.58
CA GLY A 126 9.98 4.47 -11.78
C GLY A 126 11.25 5.11 -12.34
N ASP A 127 11.09 6.27 -12.97
CA ASP A 127 12.19 7.02 -13.53
C ASP A 127 13.13 7.57 -12.43
N ALA A 128 14.42 7.36 -12.57
CA ALA A 128 15.41 7.82 -11.60
C ALA A 128 15.36 9.34 -11.35
N GLU A 129 15.01 10.12 -12.38
CA GLU A 129 14.87 11.58 -12.25
C GLU A 129 13.68 11.95 -11.33
N VAL A 130 12.57 11.19 -11.40
CA VAL A 130 11.40 11.37 -10.55
C VAL A 130 11.75 11.11 -9.09
N TYR A 131 12.46 10.03 -8.84
CA TYR A 131 12.86 9.67 -7.47
C TYR A 131 13.94 10.59 -6.88
N ALA A 132 14.78 11.18 -7.74
CA ALA A 132 15.76 12.18 -7.31
C ALA A 132 15.13 13.55 -6.97
N ASN A 133 13.98 13.88 -7.59
CA ASN A 133 13.30 15.16 -7.42
C ASN A 133 11.78 14.97 -7.28
N PRO A 134 11.31 14.22 -6.26
CA PRO A 134 9.91 13.81 -6.17
C PRO A 134 8.95 15.00 -6.10
N GLU A 135 9.33 16.10 -5.44
CA GLU A 135 8.49 17.29 -5.28
C GLU A 135 8.22 18.01 -6.62
N LYS A 136 8.99 17.72 -7.66
CA LYS A 136 8.79 18.27 -9.00
C LYS A 136 7.71 17.51 -9.79
N TYR A 137 7.52 16.22 -9.48
CA TYR A 137 6.72 15.31 -10.28
C TYR A 137 5.46 14.82 -9.59
N PHE A 138 5.46 14.74 -8.26
CA PHE A 138 4.28 14.38 -7.48
C PHE A 138 3.55 15.62 -7.00
N ASP A 139 2.21 15.57 -6.99
CA ASP A 139 1.38 16.62 -6.38
C ASP A 139 1.51 16.67 -4.86
N GLN A 140 1.87 15.52 -4.25
CA GLN A 140 2.14 15.40 -2.82
C GLN A 140 3.21 14.32 -2.61
N VAL A 141 4.11 14.57 -1.67
CA VAL A 141 5.10 13.57 -1.20
C VAL A 141 4.87 13.29 0.27
N ILE A 142 4.89 12.01 0.63
CA ILE A 142 4.79 11.53 2.01
C ILE A 142 6.06 10.72 2.30
N ASP A 143 6.77 11.08 3.37
CA ASP A 143 7.96 10.38 3.82
C ASP A 143 7.63 9.46 5.00
N ILE A 144 8.01 8.20 4.91
CA ILE A 144 7.89 7.23 6.00
C ILE A 144 9.23 6.53 6.19
N ASN A 145 9.83 6.73 7.37
CA ASN A 145 10.99 5.96 7.81
C ASN A 145 10.52 4.64 8.44
N LEU A 146 10.75 3.54 7.75
CA LEU A 146 10.35 2.20 8.22
C LEU A 146 11.10 1.77 9.50
N SER A 147 12.28 2.33 9.73
CA SER A 147 13.05 2.01 10.95
C SER A 147 12.47 2.65 12.21
N GLU A 148 11.64 3.68 12.06
CA GLU A 148 10.94 4.37 13.14
C GLU A 148 9.45 3.99 13.21
N LEU A 149 8.99 3.22 12.24
CA LEU A 149 7.61 2.76 12.20
C LEU A 149 7.39 1.72 13.30
N GLU A 150 6.34 1.90 14.07
CA GLU A 150 5.85 0.92 15.03
C GLU A 150 4.49 0.36 14.58
N PRO A 151 4.04 -0.79 15.10
CA PRO A 151 2.73 -1.32 14.79
C PRO A 151 1.61 -0.28 15.02
N HIS A 152 0.65 -0.22 14.12
CA HIS A 152 -0.47 0.71 14.16
C HIS A 152 -1.79 -0.02 14.36
N VAL A 153 -2.72 0.65 15.02
CA VAL A 153 -4.12 0.23 15.17
C VAL A 153 -5.00 1.33 14.61
N ASN A 154 -5.86 0.98 13.65
CA ASN A 154 -6.81 1.92 13.07
C ASN A 154 -8.22 1.64 13.59
N GLY A 155 -8.94 2.71 13.90
CA GLY A 155 -10.27 2.66 14.49
C GLY A 155 -10.30 3.19 15.93
N PRO A 156 -11.44 2.99 16.63
CA PRO A 156 -12.68 2.40 16.12
C PRO A 156 -13.43 3.34 15.16
N PHE A 157 -14.47 2.81 14.51
CA PHE A 157 -15.46 3.51 13.68
C PHE A 157 -15.00 4.01 12.30
N THR A 158 -13.71 4.27 12.08
CA THR A 158 -13.18 4.70 10.77
C THR A 158 -11.77 4.15 10.57
N PRO A 159 -11.42 3.72 9.33
CA PRO A 159 -10.10 3.14 9.06
C PRO A 159 -8.95 4.14 9.04
N ASP A 160 -9.23 5.44 9.08
CA ASP A 160 -8.23 6.50 9.09
C ASP A 160 -7.91 7.06 10.49
N ALA A 161 -8.57 6.59 11.53
CA ALA A 161 -8.19 6.87 12.91
C ALA A 161 -6.98 6.00 13.30
N ALA A 162 -5.82 6.36 12.81
CA ALA A 162 -4.58 5.61 12.98
C ALA A 162 -3.85 6.01 14.27
N TRP A 163 -3.44 5.00 15.03
CA TRP A 163 -2.74 5.17 16.30
C TRP A 163 -1.52 4.26 16.36
N PRO A 164 -0.35 4.78 16.73
CA PRO A 164 0.77 3.93 17.11
C PRO A 164 0.37 3.06 18.32
N ILE A 165 0.82 1.81 18.32
CA ILE A 165 0.45 0.86 19.39
C ILE A 165 0.86 1.35 20.77
N SER A 166 1.96 2.09 20.85
CA SER A 166 2.47 2.69 22.10
C SER A 166 1.50 3.72 22.70
N GLU A 167 0.69 4.37 21.87
CA GLU A 167 -0.27 5.41 22.30
C GLU A 167 -1.70 4.91 22.41
N PHE A 168 -2.05 3.84 21.69
CA PHE A 168 -3.43 3.39 21.55
C PHE A 168 -4.13 3.11 22.88
N GLY A 169 -3.46 2.45 23.82
CA GLY A 169 -4.04 2.15 25.14
C GLY A 169 -4.37 3.40 25.97
N LYS A 170 -3.57 4.45 25.85
CA LYS A 170 -3.84 5.75 26.50
C LYS A 170 -5.04 6.42 25.86
N VAL A 171 -5.05 6.51 24.54
CA VAL A 171 -6.15 7.11 23.78
C VAL A 171 -7.48 6.40 24.03
N ALA A 172 -7.48 5.06 24.07
CA ALA A 172 -8.67 4.27 24.37
C ALA A 172 -9.26 4.61 25.74
N LYS A 173 -8.42 4.75 26.76
CA LYS A 173 -8.84 5.16 28.11
C LYS A 173 -9.40 6.58 28.14
N GLU A 174 -8.71 7.53 27.52
CA GLU A 174 -9.12 8.94 27.46
C GLU A 174 -10.45 9.12 26.74
N LYS A 175 -10.69 8.32 25.69
CA LYS A 175 -11.92 8.37 24.88
C LYS A 175 -13.04 7.47 25.42
N GLY A 176 -12.80 6.71 26.49
CA GLY A 176 -13.79 5.82 27.08
C GLY A 176 -14.16 4.63 26.16
N TRP A 177 -13.22 4.16 25.33
CA TRP A 177 -13.43 2.99 24.50
C TRP A 177 -13.36 1.69 25.33
N PRO A 178 -14.03 0.60 24.88
CA PRO A 178 -13.90 -0.70 25.53
C PRO A 178 -12.44 -1.13 25.62
N LEU A 179 -12.00 -1.56 26.79
CA LEU A 179 -10.64 -2.08 27.02
C LEU A 179 -10.59 -3.61 27.01
N GLU A 180 -11.73 -4.25 27.20
CA GLU A 180 -11.87 -5.70 27.13
C GLU A 180 -12.40 -6.09 25.76
N LEU A 181 -11.75 -7.07 25.15
CA LEU A 181 -12.10 -7.59 23.84
C LEU A 181 -12.74 -8.97 24.02
N GLU A 182 -13.95 -9.16 23.49
CA GLU A 182 -14.66 -10.43 23.53
C GLU A 182 -14.30 -11.34 22.33
N VAL A 183 -13.88 -10.75 21.23
CA VAL A 183 -13.54 -11.48 19.99
C VAL A 183 -12.24 -10.94 19.41
N GLY A 184 -11.32 -11.84 19.08
CA GLY A 184 -10.14 -11.58 18.27
C GLY A 184 -10.26 -12.34 16.95
N LEU A 185 -10.10 -11.67 15.80
CA LEU A 185 -10.17 -12.26 14.48
C LEU A 185 -8.85 -12.05 13.74
N ILE A 186 -8.27 -13.14 13.24
CA ILE A 186 -7.22 -13.12 12.22
C ILE A 186 -7.82 -13.66 10.94
N GLY A 187 -7.79 -12.86 9.88
CA GLY A 187 -8.42 -13.28 8.64
C GLY A 187 -8.45 -12.17 7.59
N SER A 188 -9.19 -12.41 6.52
CA SER A 188 -9.28 -11.54 5.35
C SER A 188 -8.23 -11.86 4.28
N CYS A 189 -8.57 -11.55 3.03
CA CYS A 189 -7.69 -11.70 1.87
C CYS A 189 -6.55 -10.67 1.82
N THR A 190 -6.60 -9.63 2.67
CA THR A 190 -5.68 -8.49 2.57
C THR A 190 -4.34 -8.77 3.23
N ASN A 191 -4.32 -9.33 4.44
CA ASN A 191 -3.09 -9.48 5.25
C ASN A 191 -3.14 -10.75 6.08
N SER A 192 -3.16 -11.89 5.42
CA SER A 192 -3.14 -13.22 6.03
C SER A 192 -2.45 -14.24 5.14
N SER A 193 -1.35 -13.81 4.48
CA SER A 193 -0.47 -14.72 3.79
C SER A 193 0.29 -15.58 4.81
N TYR A 194 0.88 -16.69 4.35
CA TYR A 194 1.72 -17.52 5.22
C TYR A 194 2.89 -16.73 5.84
N GLU A 195 3.36 -15.70 5.13
CA GLU A 195 4.43 -14.82 5.61
C GLU A 195 3.95 -13.88 6.73
N ASP A 196 2.67 -13.52 6.74
CA ASP A 196 2.08 -12.61 7.73
C ASP A 196 1.72 -13.32 9.05
N LEU A 197 1.59 -14.66 9.05
CA LEU A 197 1.17 -15.50 10.18
C LEU A 197 2.33 -16.18 10.87
#